data_7661141ace3b850807eefe3514b5eae0
#
_entry.id   7661141ace3b850807eefe3514b5eae0
#
_cell.length_a   1.000
_cell.length_b   1.000
_cell.length_c   1.000
_cell.angle_alpha   90.00
_cell.angle_beta   90.00
_cell.angle_gamma   90.00
#
_symmetry.space_group_name_H-M   'P 1'
#
loop_
_entity.id
_entity.type
_entity.pdbx_description
1 polymer ?
#
loop_
_entity_poly.entity_id
_entity_poly.type
_entity_poly.pdbx_seq_one_letter_code
_entity_poly.pdbx_strand_id
1 'polypeptide(L)'
;MTEERISPWRFDTARNRSLELVPEDADICVCTDLDESFQPGWREKIEAAWAQGAQQIRYRYVWNFQPDGSEGYVFWIDKIHARRGFSWVNPVHEVLRYAGPGAPQSRFAEGVCLEHRADPTKSRGQYLPLLELAVQEDPQNDRNMHYLGREYMFHGDWDKCIATLLRHLGMPSARWADERSASMRFIARAYAAKGEREPARAWYLRAIAEAPHLREPYLDFARFLSEEGDHEGVAWLSGRALAIAERPKSYICEGDAWGYLPHDLRALACYHMAAQDYAREALAQGERAAALAPWIERLAGNLPFYRMRASGEAPVKTR
;
A
#
# COMPACT_ATOMS: atom_id res chain seq x y z
N MET A 1 -33.79 4.50 -17.14
CA MET A 1 -32.71 4.96 -16.29
C MET A 1 -33.32 5.33 -14.96
N THR A 2 -33.04 4.63 -13.88
CA THR A 2 -33.57 4.96 -12.54
C THR A 2 -32.52 5.82 -11.84
N GLU A 3 -32.90 6.98 -11.35
CA GLU A 3 -32.05 7.88 -10.55
C GLU A 3 -32.48 7.75 -9.10
N GLU A 4 -31.54 7.42 -8.22
CA GLU A 4 -31.78 7.35 -6.78
C GLU A 4 -30.76 8.23 -6.06
N ARG A 5 -31.22 9.06 -5.13
CA ARG A 5 -30.36 9.89 -4.31
C ARG A 5 -30.05 9.22 -2.97
N ILE A 6 -28.78 8.88 -2.73
CA ILE A 6 -28.30 8.31 -1.48
C ILE A 6 -27.79 9.45 -0.58
N SER A 7 -28.38 9.58 0.62
CA SER A 7 -27.99 10.62 1.58
C SER A 7 -28.09 10.10 3.02
N PRO A 8 -27.01 10.15 3.83
CA PRO A 8 -25.66 10.50 3.40
C PRO A 8 -25.09 9.51 2.40
N TRP A 9 -24.12 9.96 1.59
CA TRP A 9 -23.46 9.09 0.64
C TRP A 9 -22.70 7.96 1.35
N ARG A 10 -22.86 6.72 0.83
CA ARG A 10 -22.19 5.50 1.30
C ARG A 10 -21.88 4.61 0.11
N PHE A 11 -20.68 4.12 0.00
CA PHE A 11 -20.26 3.24 -1.10
C PHE A 11 -20.95 1.88 -1.04
N ASP A 12 -21.03 1.25 0.13
CA ASP A 12 -21.73 -0.03 0.33
C ASP A 12 -23.20 0.04 -0.09
N THR A 13 -23.90 1.10 0.29
CA THR A 13 -25.32 1.30 -0.09
C THR A 13 -25.45 1.43 -1.61
N ALA A 14 -24.60 2.25 -2.24
CA ALA A 14 -24.63 2.43 -3.70
C ALA A 14 -24.37 1.12 -4.45
N ARG A 15 -23.37 0.33 -4.01
CA ARG A 15 -23.07 -0.97 -4.62
C ARG A 15 -24.17 -2.00 -4.40
N ASN A 16 -24.78 -2.06 -3.22
CA ASN A 16 -25.90 -2.96 -2.96
C ASN A 16 -27.11 -2.59 -3.81
N ARG A 17 -27.43 -1.29 -3.98
CA ARG A 17 -28.47 -0.84 -4.89
C ARG A 17 -28.20 -1.22 -6.35
N SER A 18 -26.95 -1.08 -6.80
CA SER A 18 -26.54 -1.55 -8.12
C SER A 18 -26.68 -3.07 -8.25
N LEU A 19 -26.33 -3.82 -7.21
CA LEU A 19 -26.48 -5.27 -7.19
C LEU A 19 -27.96 -5.72 -7.26
N GLU A 20 -28.88 -5.01 -6.61
CA GLU A 20 -30.31 -5.28 -6.68
C GLU A 20 -30.89 -5.16 -8.10
N LEU A 21 -30.29 -4.31 -8.93
CA LEU A 21 -30.69 -4.11 -10.34
C LEU A 21 -30.14 -5.18 -11.29
N VAL A 22 -29.21 -6.02 -10.85
CA VAL A 22 -28.70 -7.13 -11.67
C VAL A 22 -29.78 -8.19 -11.78
N PRO A 23 -30.08 -8.71 -12.99
CA PRO A 23 -31.08 -9.76 -13.21
C PRO A 23 -30.86 -10.98 -12.32
N GLU A 24 -31.93 -11.63 -11.90
CA GLU A 24 -31.85 -12.77 -10.97
C GLU A 24 -31.25 -14.02 -11.60
N ASP A 25 -31.27 -14.13 -12.89
CA ASP A 25 -30.70 -15.21 -13.72
C ASP A 25 -29.22 -14.98 -14.08
N ALA A 26 -28.61 -13.87 -13.60
CA ALA A 26 -27.18 -13.66 -13.73
C ALA A 26 -26.40 -14.57 -12.78
N ASP A 27 -25.42 -15.28 -13.30
CA ASP A 27 -24.54 -16.15 -12.50
C ASP A 27 -23.41 -15.36 -11.84
N ILE A 28 -22.81 -14.44 -12.58
CA ILE A 28 -21.59 -13.74 -12.21
C ILE A 28 -21.81 -12.23 -12.19
N CYS A 29 -21.49 -11.59 -11.07
CA CYS A 29 -21.42 -10.14 -10.95
C CYS A 29 -19.97 -9.69 -11.05
N VAL A 30 -19.68 -8.80 -11.99
CA VAL A 30 -18.38 -8.18 -12.19
C VAL A 30 -18.51 -6.71 -11.79
N CYS A 31 -17.93 -6.35 -10.64
CA CYS A 31 -18.03 -4.99 -10.11
C CYS A 31 -16.78 -4.18 -10.47
N THR A 32 -17.00 -3.06 -11.16
CA THR A 32 -15.96 -2.07 -11.53
C THR A 32 -16.39 -0.67 -11.15
N ASP A 33 -15.44 0.21 -10.93
CA ASP A 33 -15.66 1.65 -10.86
C ASP A 33 -15.53 2.27 -12.26
N LEU A 34 -16.01 3.51 -12.45
CA LEU A 34 -16.02 4.16 -13.77
C LEU A 34 -14.60 4.47 -14.31
N ASP A 35 -13.62 4.50 -13.44
CA ASP A 35 -12.21 4.73 -13.72
C ASP A 35 -11.38 3.42 -13.71
N GLU A 36 -12.07 2.28 -13.80
CA GLU A 36 -11.46 0.95 -13.89
C GLU A 36 -11.76 0.29 -15.25
N SER A 37 -10.77 -0.38 -15.81
CA SER A 37 -10.89 -1.14 -17.06
C SER A 37 -10.13 -2.45 -17.00
N PHE A 38 -10.77 -3.53 -17.50
CA PHE A 38 -10.09 -4.82 -17.66
C PHE A 38 -9.23 -4.85 -18.92
N GLN A 39 -8.09 -5.53 -18.83
CA GLN A 39 -7.31 -5.86 -20.01
C GLN A 39 -8.09 -6.85 -20.93
N PRO A 40 -7.89 -6.80 -22.27
CA PRO A 40 -8.60 -7.68 -23.22
C PRO A 40 -8.48 -9.17 -22.88
N GLY A 41 -9.55 -9.93 -23.19
CA GLY A 41 -9.61 -11.37 -22.93
C GLY A 41 -9.90 -11.74 -21.45
N TRP A 42 -10.36 -10.78 -20.65
CA TRP A 42 -10.68 -11.01 -19.25
C TRP A 42 -11.90 -11.92 -19.06
N ARG A 43 -12.90 -11.82 -19.95
CA ARG A 43 -14.18 -12.50 -19.80
C ARG A 43 -14.01 -14.02 -19.88
N GLU A 44 -13.34 -14.52 -20.89
CA GLU A 44 -13.10 -15.95 -21.10
C GLU A 44 -12.31 -16.57 -19.94
N LYS A 45 -11.38 -15.81 -19.37
CA LYS A 45 -10.59 -16.25 -18.21
C LYS A 45 -11.44 -16.30 -16.93
N ILE A 46 -12.36 -15.36 -16.74
CA ILE A 46 -13.32 -15.39 -15.62
C ILE A 46 -14.26 -16.57 -15.78
N GLU A 47 -14.84 -16.77 -16.96
CA GLU A 47 -15.74 -17.89 -17.24
C GLU A 47 -15.03 -19.25 -17.01
N ALA A 48 -13.77 -19.39 -17.43
CA ALA A 48 -12.97 -20.58 -17.18
C ALA A 48 -12.70 -20.83 -15.68
N ALA A 49 -12.40 -19.79 -14.90
CA ALA A 49 -12.25 -19.90 -13.46
C ALA A 49 -13.57 -20.22 -12.75
N TRP A 50 -14.69 -19.66 -13.25
CA TRP A 50 -16.03 -19.89 -12.75
C TRP A 50 -16.50 -21.33 -12.95
N ALA A 51 -16.22 -21.91 -14.11
CA ALA A 51 -16.54 -23.29 -14.44
C ALA A 51 -15.89 -24.33 -13.49
N GLN A 52 -14.89 -23.91 -12.71
CA GLN A 52 -14.26 -24.72 -11.66
C GLN A 52 -14.98 -24.64 -10.30
N GLY A 53 -16.23 -24.15 -10.28
CA GLY A 53 -17.06 -24.06 -9.07
C GLY A 53 -16.74 -22.85 -8.19
N ALA A 54 -16.29 -21.74 -8.77
CA ALA A 54 -16.06 -20.51 -8.03
C ALA A 54 -17.39 -19.86 -7.60
N GLN A 55 -17.38 -19.28 -6.41
CA GLN A 55 -18.42 -18.33 -5.94
C GLN A 55 -17.85 -16.90 -5.89
N GLN A 56 -16.54 -16.79 -5.84
CA GLN A 56 -15.80 -15.53 -5.84
C GLN A 56 -14.49 -15.71 -6.62
N ILE A 57 -14.12 -14.69 -7.39
CA ILE A 57 -12.87 -14.72 -8.18
C ILE A 57 -11.93 -13.64 -7.69
N ARG A 58 -10.70 -14.05 -7.47
CA ARG A 58 -9.57 -13.20 -7.13
C ARG A 58 -8.71 -12.97 -8.36
N TYR A 59 -8.34 -11.71 -8.61
CA TYR A 59 -7.60 -11.32 -9.80
C TYR A 59 -6.64 -10.16 -9.51
N ARG A 60 -5.74 -9.91 -10.46
CA ARG A 60 -4.72 -8.87 -10.35
C ARG A 60 -5.33 -7.49 -10.55
N TYR A 61 -4.92 -6.54 -9.71
CA TYR A 61 -5.37 -5.17 -9.76
C TYR A 61 -4.17 -4.21 -9.77
N VAL A 62 -4.10 -3.35 -10.78
CA VAL A 62 -3.13 -2.27 -10.89
C VAL A 62 -3.81 -1.00 -10.38
N TRP A 63 -3.46 -0.60 -9.16
CA TRP A 63 -4.07 0.55 -8.49
C TRP A 63 -3.69 1.89 -9.13
N ASN A 64 -2.45 2.03 -9.61
CA ASN A 64 -1.97 3.23 -10.28
C ASN A 64 -0.79 2.92 -11.20
N PHE A 65 -0.46 3.90 -12.02
CA PHE A 65 0.69 3.86 -12.92
C PHE A 65 1.71 4.92 -12.53
N GLN A 66 2.97 4.64 -12.81
CA GLN A 66 4.07 5.58 -12.68
C GLN A 66 4.04 6.59 -13.84
N PRO A 67 4.77 7.73 -13.75
CA PRO A 67 4.82 8.72 -14.83
C PRO A 67 5.33 8.20 -16.17
N ASP A 68 6.13 7.13 -16.18
CA ASP A 68 6.61 6.47 -17.40
C ASP A 68 5.63 5.42 -17.97
N GLY A 69 4.45 5.27 -17.33
CA GLY A 69 3.44 4.30 -17.71
C GLY A 69 3.65 2.90 -17.15
N SER A 70 4.73 2.65 -16.43
CA SER A 70 4.92 1.39 -15.70
C SER A 70 3.96 1.26 -14.53
N GLU A 71 3.69 0.02 -14.11
CA GLU A 71 2.76 -0.25 -13.03
C GLU A 71 3.33 0.18 -11.67
N GLY A 72 2.49 0.86 -10.86
CA GLY A 72 2.84 1.29 -9.51
C GLY A 72 2.44 0.26 -8.45
N TYR A 73 1.36 0.55 -7.71
CA TYR A 73 0.83 -0.36 -6.71
C TYR A 73 0.01 -1.47 -7.36
N VAL A 74 0.38 -2.71 -7.09
CA VAL A 74 -0.28 -3.90 -7.64
C VAL A 74 -0.58 -4.88 -6.51
N PHE A 75 -1.83 -5.33 -6.43
CA PHE A 75 -2.28 -6.32 -5.48
C PHE A 75 -3.44 -7.15 -6.04
N TRP A 76 -3.99 -8.09 -5.27
CA TRP A 76 -5.10 -8.93 -5.68
C TRP A 76 -6.38 -8.49 -4.99
N ILE A 77 -7.46 -8.38 -5.77
CA ILE A 77 -8.80 -8.05 -5.28
C ILE A 77 -9.80 -9.12 -5.69
N ASP A 78 -11.00 -9.09 -5.10
CA ASP A 78 -12.04 -10.09 -5.23
C ASP A 78 -13.44 -9.47 -5.43
N LYS A 79 -13.53 -8.45 -6.32
CA LYS A 79 -14.80 -7.78 -6.66
C LYS A 79 -15.69 -8.56 -7.65
N ILE A 80 -15.35 -9.80 -8.03
CA ILE A 80 -16.13 -10.68 -8.89
C ILE A 80 -16.73 -11.79 -8.03
N HIS A 81 -18.05 -11.92 -8.04
CA HIS A 81 -18.77 -12.82 -7.14
C HIS A 81 -20.08 -13.36 -7.73
N ALA A 82 -20.62 -14.41 -7.12
CA ALA A 82 -21.94 -14.90 -7.45
C ALA A 82 -23.02 -13.85 -7.19
N ARG A 83 -24.05 -13.82 -8.03
CA ARG A 83 -25.18 -12.89 -7.88
C ARG A 83 -25.86 -13.01 -6.52
N ARG A 84 -25.88 -14.19 -5.92
CA ARG A 84 -26.54 -14.46 -4.64
C ARG A 84 -25.53 -14.78 -3.54
N GLY A 85 -25.93 -14.48 -2.31
CA GLY A 85 -25.13 -14.78 -1.11
C GLY A 85 -24.06 -13.75 -0.78
N PHE A 86 -23.96 -12.66 -1.53
CA PHE A 86 -23.01 -11.58 -1.28
C PHE A 86 -23.70 -10.24 -1.06
N SER A 87 -23.12 -9.41 -0.22
CA SER A 87 -23.49 -8.01 -0.01
C SER A 87 -22.24 -7.18 0.26
N TRP A 88 -22.29 -5.90 -0.12
CA TRP A 88 -21.25 -4.93 0.20
C TRP A 88 -21.45 -4.38 1.61
N VAL A 89 -20.40 -4.25 2.37
CA VAL A 89 -20.40 -3.70 3.72
C VAL A 89 -19.28 -2.67 3.87
N ASN A 90 -19.43 -1.77 4.83
CA ASN A 90 -18.64 -0.61 5.18
C ASN A 90 -18.94 0.62 4.29
N PRO A 91 -19.15 1.78 4.90
CA PRO A 91 -19.48 3.03 4.19
C PRO A 91 -18.41 3.48 3.20
N VAL A 92 -17.15 3.10 3.45
CA VAL A 92 -15.96 3.34 2.61
C VAL A 92 -14.99 2.19 2.76
N HIS A 93 -14.10 1.99 1.79
CA HIS A 93 -13.25 0.80 1.69
C HIS A 93 -14.08 -0.49 1.78
N GLU A 94 -15.23 -0.46 1.16
CA GLU A 94 -16.22 -1.50 1.17
C GLU A 94 -15.67 -2.84 0.68
N VAL A 95 -16.16 -3.89 1.29
CA VAL A 95 -15.77 -5.28 0.97
C VAL A 95 -17.00 -6.13 0.79
N LEU A 96 -16.86 -7.22 0.04
CA LEU A 96 -17.89 -8.24 -0.08
C LEU A 96 -17.96 -9.09 1.19
N ARG A 97 -19.17 -9.21 1.74
CA ARG A 97 -19.51 -10.15 2.81
C ARG A 97 -20.32 -11.29 2.23
N TYR A 98 -19.85 -12.52 2.46
CA TYR A 98 -20.57 -13.74 2.11
C TYR A 98 -21.52 -14.13 3.26
N ALA A 99 -22.79 -14.41 2.91
CA ALA A 99 -23.82 -14.80 3.87
C ALA A 99 -24.09 -16.31 3.90
N GLY A 100 -23.41 -17.09 3.06
CA GLY A 100 -23.53 -18.56 3.03
C GLY A 100 -22.72 -19.25 4.13
N PRO A 101 -22.82 -20.58 4.22
CA PRO A 101 -22.10 -21.36 5.22
C PRO A 101 -20.59 -21.39 4.92
N GLY A 102 -19.77 -21.08 5.92
CA GLY A 102 -18.31 -21.08 5.82
C GLY A 102 -17.74 -19.94 4.96
N ALA A 103 -16.61 -20.18 4.32
CA ALA A 103 -16.00 -19.27 3.37
C ALA A 103 -16.50 -19.53 1.94
N PRO A 104 -16.60 -18.50 1.07
CA PRO A 104 -16.95 -18.71 -0.32
C PRO A 104 -15.88 -19.53 -1.04
N GLN A 105 -16.28 -20.33 -2.06
CA GLN A 105 -15.34 -20.99 -2.94
C GLN A 105 -14.62 -19.97 -3.82
N SER A 106 -13.43 -19.58 -3.39
CA SER A 106 -12.62 -18.58 -4.10
C SER A 106 -11.67 -19.24 -5.08
N ARG A 107 -11.49 -18.65 -6.27
CA ARG A 107 -10.53 -19.07 -7.29
C ARG A 107 -9.72 -17.88 -7.78
N PHE A 108 -8.47 -18.16 -8.18
CA PHE A 108 -7.65 -17.17 -8.87
C PHE A 108 -7.91 -17.24 -10.37
N ALA A 109 -8.20 -16.12 -11.00
CA ALA A 109 -8.22 -16.00 -12.44
C ALA A 109 -6.87 -15.47 -12.92
N GLU A 110 -5.98 -16.39 -13.27
CA GLU A 110 -4.67 -16.02 -13.80
C GLU A 110 -4.80 -15.27 -15.12
N GLY A 111 -4.02 -14.21 -15.27
CA GLY A 111 -4.03 -13.35 -16.46
C GLY A 111 -5.27 -12.44 -16.58
N VAL A 112 -6.16 -12.39 -15.59
CA VAL A 112 -7.15 -11.30 -15.45
C VAL A 112 -6.48 -10.15 -14.74
N CYS A 113 -6.53 -8.97 -15.36
CA CYS A 113 -5.99 -7.74 -14.81
C CYS A 113 -7.00 -6.60 -14.94
N LEU A 114 -7.29 -5.94 -13.83
CA LEU A 114 -8.08 -4.72 -13.78
C LEU A 114 -7.12 -3.54 -13.55
N GLU A 115 -7.22 -2.50 -14.37
CA GLU A 115 -6.43 -1.28 -14.28
C GLU A 115 -7.30 -0.14 -13.76
N HIS A 116 -6.79 0.57 -12.76
CA HIS A 116 -7.43 1.77 -12.24
C HIS A 116 -6.67 3.01 -12.72
N ARG A 117 -7.39 3.91 -13.35
CA ARG A 117 -6.88 5.18 -13.88
C ARG A 117 -7.58 6.31 -13.15
N ALA A 118 -7.09 6.57 -11.92
CA ALA A 118 -7.69 7.54 -11.01
C ALA A 118 -7.83 8.93 -11.66
N ASP A 119 -8.98 9.55 -11.46
CA ASP A 119 -9.18 10.96 -11.74
C ASP A 119 -8.45 11.80 -10.67
N PRO A 120 -7.38 12.52 -11.02
CA PRO A 120 -6.60 13.29 -10.07
C PRO A 120 -7.36 14.50 -9.49
N THR A 121 -8.51 14.84 -10.06
CA THR A 121 -9.36 15.96 -9.60
C THR A 121 -10.33 15.55 -8.50
N LYS A 122 -10.52 14.26 -8.24
CA LYS A 122 -11.40 13.75 -7.19
C LYS A 122 -10.90 14.13 -5.80
N SER A 123 -11.74 14.82 -5.03
CA SER A 123 -11.47 15.10 -3.62
C SER A 123 -11.56 13.83 -2.77
N ARG A 124 -10.62 13.66 -1.85
CA ARG A 124 -10.65 12.60 -0.83
C ARG A 124 -11.33 13.03 0.48
N GLY A 125 -11.82 14.27 0.56
CA GLY A 125 -12.36 14.86 1.80
C GLY A 125 -13.54 14.08 2.42
N GLN A 126 -14.19 13.22 1.66
CA GLN A 126 -15.29 12.37 2.14
C GLN A 126 -14.81 11.11 2.92
N TYR A 127 -13.52 10.72 2.83
CA TYR A 127 -13.05 9.47 3.44
C TYR A 127 -13.06 9.53 4.96
N LEU A 128 -12.56 10.60 5.56
CA LEU A 128 -12.47 10.71 7.02
C LEU A 128 -13.85 10.60 7.72
N PRO A 129 -14.89 11.39 7.35
CA PRO A 129 -16.21 11.25 7.99
C PRO A 129 -16.84 9.87 7.78
N LEU A 130 -16.60 9.22 6.63
CA LEU A 130 -17.12 7.87 6.38
C LEU A 130 -16.38 6.80 7.20
N LEU A 131 -15.10 6.96 7.46
CA LEU A 131 -14.35 6.06 8.33
C LEU A 131 -14.73 6.24 9.81
N GLU A 132 -14.96 7.48 10.24
CA GLU A 132 -15.49 7.75 11.59
C GLU A 132 -16.87 7.09 11.77
N LEU A 133 -17.75 7.21 10.77
CA LEU A 133 -19.04 6.52 10.74
C LEU A 133 -18.87 5.00 10.77
N ALA A 134 -17.98 4.42 9.96
CA ALA A 134 -17.73 2.99 9.90
C ALA A 134 -17.29 2.41 11.25
N VAL A 135 -16.42 3.12 11.97
CA VAL A 135 -15.96 2.73 13.32
C VAL A 135 -17.06 2.93 14.36
N GLN A 136 -17.94 3.91 14.19
CA GLN A 136 -19.10 4.12 15.07
C GLN A 136 -20.12 3.00 14.90
N GLU A 137 -20.40 2.56 13.67
CA GLU A 137 -21.36 1.49 13.36
C GLU A 137 -20.84 0.11 13.78
N ASP A 138 -19.54 -0.16 13.57
CA ASP A 138 -18.91 -1.42 13.95
C ASP A 138 -17.57 -1.18 14.68
N PRO A 139 -17.62 -0.92 16.01
CA PRO A 139 -16.43 -0.64 16.80
C PRO A 139 -15.48 -1.83 16.95
N GLN A 140 -15.89 -3.03 16.54
CA GLN A 140 -15.09 -4.26 16.60
C GLN A 140 -14.45 -4.62 15.24
N ASN A 141 -14.65 -3.81 14.22
CA ASN A 141 -14.05 -4.00 12.91
C ASN A 141 -12.62 -3.44 12.91
N ASP A 142 -11.64 -4.33 13.02
CA ASP A 142 -10.21 -3.99 13.04
C ASP A 142 -9.75 -3.32 11.76
N ARG A 143 -10.22 -3.77 10.60
CA ARG A 143 -9.91 -3.16 9.31
C ARG A 143 -10.35 -1.68 9.26
N ASN A 144 -11.59 -1.37 9.66
CA ASN A 144 -12.07 0.02 9.70
C ASN A 144 -11.26 0.86 10.68
N MET A 145 -10.88 0.28 11.82
CA MET A 145 -10.05 0.94 12.84
C MET A 145 -8.65 1.27 12.28
N HIS A 146 -8.02 0.32 11.55
CA HIS A 146 -6.75 0.54 10.87
C HIS A 146 -6.85 1.69 9.84
N TYR A 147 -7.87 1.64 8.98
CA TYR A 147 -8.06 2.69 7.95
C TYR A 147 -8.33 4.07 8.56
N LEU A 148 -9.13 4.15 9.63
CA LEU A 148 -9.39 5.41 10.32
C LEU A 148 -8.10 6.01 10.91
N GLY A 149 -7.29 5.19 11.57
CA GLY A 149 -6.01 5.66 12.11
C GLY A 149 -5.04 6.13 11.02
N ARG A 150 -4.99 5.43 9.88
CA ARG A 150 -4.22 5.84 8.70
C ARG A 150 -4.74 7.17 8.11
N GLU A 151 -6.04 7.35 8.04
CA GLU A 151 -6.63 8.58 7.51
C GLU A 151 -6.34 9.78 8.41
N TYR A 152 -6.39 9.63 9.74
CA TYR A 152 -5.93 10.67 10.67
C TYR A 152 -4.46 11.03 10.43
N MET A 153 -3.60 10.06 10.13
CA MET A 153 -2.20 10.33 9.76
C MET A 153 -2.10 11.22 8.51
N PHE A 154 -2.88 10.92 7.45
CA PHE A 154 -2.89 11.72 6.22
C PHE A 154 -3.41 13.15 6.44
N HIS A 155 -4.26 13.34 7.42
CA HIS A 155 -4.76 14.66 7.83
C HIS A 155 -3.84 15.39 8.83
N GLY A 156 -2.75 14.75 9.29
CA GLY A 156 -1.84 15.34 10.28
C GLY A 156 -2.41 15.38 11.70
N ASP A 157 -3.50 14.63 11.97
CA ASP A 157 -4.10 14.51 13.29
C ASP A 157 -3.37 13.41 14.08
N TRP A 158 -2.14 13.73 14.50
CA TRP A 158 -1.20 12.75 15.05
C TRP A 158 -1.72 12.07 16.32
N ASP A 159 -2.38 12.81 17.21
CA ASP A 159 -2.88 12.27 18.47
C ASP A 159 -4.04 11.28 18.23
N LYS A 160 -4.96 11.62 17.33
CA LYS A 160 -6.02 10.69 16.93
C LYS A 160 -5.49 9.48 16.18
N CYS A 161 -4.49 9.68 15.30
CA CYS A 161 -3.81 8.58 14.63
C CYS A 161 -3.26 7.57 15.64
N ILE A 162 -2.45 8.05 16.60
CA ILE A 162 -1.84 7.21 17.63
C ILE A 162 -2.91 6.49 18.47
N ALA A 163 -3.90 7.22 19.00
CA ALA A 163 -4.93 6.65 19.85
C ALA A 163 -5.75 5.57 19.10
N THR A 164 -6.14 5.84 17.85
CA THR A 164 -6.93 4.91 17.04
C THR A 164 -6.13 3.65 16.70
N LEU A 165 -4.87 3.79 16.29
CA LEU A 165 -4.03 2.65 15.92
C LEU A 165 -3.59 1.81 17.14
N LEU A 166 -3.41 2.42 18.32
CA LEU A 166 -3.22 1.68 19.56
C LEU A 166 -4.45 0.84 19.89
N ARG A 167 -5.66 1.39 19.70
CA ARG A 167 -6.89 0.63 19.84
C ARG A 167 -6.95 -0.52 18.85
N HIS A 168 -6.63 -0.30 17.56
CA HIS A 168 -6.53 -1.36 16.55
C HIS A 168 -5.61 -2.50 17.02
N LEU A 169 -4.40 -2.18 17.45
CA LEU A 169 -3.41 -3.17 17.90
C LEU A 169 -3.86 -3.98 19.12
N GLY A 170 -4.76 -3.43 19.96
CA GLY A 170 -5.36 -4.09 21.10
C GLY A 170 -6.59 -4.95 20.77
N MET A 171 -7.10 -4.92 19.55
CA MET A 171 -8.29 -5.68 19.16
C MET A 171 -7.99 -7.18 19.00
N PRO A 172 -8.80 -8.11 19.55
CA PRO A 172 -8.58 -9.55 19.38
C PRO A 172 -8.70 -10.04 17.94
N SER A 173 -9.44 -9.31 17.08
CA SER A 173 -9.60 -9.59 15.66
C SER A 173 -8.39 -9.16 14.83
N ALA A 174 -7.64 -8.14 15.24
CA ALA A 174 -6.47 -7.62 14.54
C ALA A 174 -5.26 -8.58 14.62
N ARG A 175 -5.31 -9.67 13.86
CA ARG A 175 -4.32 -10.75 13.90
C ARG A 175 -3.38 -10.79 12.71
N TRP A 176 -3.68 -10.04 11.66
CA TRP A 176 -2.84 -10.03 10.46
C TRP A 176 -1.60 -9.18 10.69
N ALA A 177 -0.44 -9.85 10.77
CA ALA A 177 0.83 -9.22 11.13
C ALA A 177 1.23 -8.06 10.19
N ASP A 178 0.94 -8.18 8.89
CA ASP A 178 1.28 -7.13 7.91
C ASP A 178 0.54 -5.82 8.21
N GLU A 179 -0.78 -5.89 8.48
CA GLU A 179 -1.60 -4.73 8.81
C GLU A 179 -1.24 -4.15 10.18
N ARG A 180 -0.95 -5.01 11.16
CA ARG A 180 -0.46 -4.61 12.49
C ARG A 180 0.87 -3.86 12.37
N SER A 181 1.81 -4.40 11.59
CA SER A 181 3.09 -3.74 11.30
C SER A 181 2.88 -2.38 10.62
N ALA A 182 1.95 -2.28 9.65
CA ALA A 182 1.60 -1.01 9.03
C ALA A 182 1.05 0.00 10.05
N SER A 183 0.17 -0.44 10.97
CA SER A 183 -0.32 0.42 12.06
C SER A 183 0.82 0.91 12.97
N MET A 184 1.78 0.04 13.32
CA MET A 184 2.95 0.42 14.11
C MET A 184 3.84 1.43 13.38
N ARG A 185 4.02 1.28 12.07
CA ARG A 185 4.73 2.25 11.22
C ARG A 185 4.04 3.63 11.25
N PHE A 186 2.72 3.66 11.12
CA PHE A 186 1.95 4.91 11.13
C PHE A 186 1.98 5.58 12.51
N ILE A 187 1.95 4.83 13.60
CA ILE A 187 2.19 5.35 14.96
C ILE A 187 3.61 5.95 15.05
N ALA A 188 4.62 5.27 14.53
CA ALA A 188 5.99 5.77 14.53
C ALA A 188 6.12 7.07 13.73
N ARG A 189 5.53 7.13 12.53
CA ARG A 189 5.48 8.36 11.71
C ARG A 189 4.79 9.52 12.46
N ALA A 190 3.68 9.24 13.17
CA ALA A 190 2.97 10.25 13.95
C ALA A 190 3.84 10.80 15.11
N TYR A 191 4.54 9.93 15.86
CA TYR A 191 5.48 10.36 16.88
C TYR A 191 6.66 11.15 16.29
N ALA A 192 7.22 10.71 15.15
CA ALA A 192 8.28 11.44 14.46
C ALA A 192 7.82 12.85 14.05
N ALA A 193 6.63 12.97 13.49
CA ALA A 193 6.04 14.26 13.10
C ALA A 193 5.79 15.20 14.29
N LYS A 194 5.53 14.64 15.49
CA LYS A 194 5.44 15.39 16.75
C LYS A 194 6.81 15.77 17.35
N GLY A 195 7.91 15.29 16.77
CA GLY A 195 9.25 15.45 17.31
C GLY A 195 9.59 14.50 18.46
N GLU A 196 8.75 13.52 18.75
CA GLU A 196 8.92 12.52 19.83
C GLU A 196 9.77 11.34 19.31
N ARG A 197 11.08 11.56 19.19
CA ARG A 197 11.98 10.67 18.45
C ARG A 197 12.16 9.29 19.10
N GLU A 198 12.27 9.21 20.43
CA GLU A 198 12.45 7.92 21.12
C GLU A 198 11.20 7.02 21.01
N PRO A 199 9.96 7.52 21.23
CA PRO A 199 8.77 6.75 20.91
C PRO A 199 8.70 6.31 19.44
N ALA A 200 9.04 7.19 18.49
CA ALA A 200 9.06 6.86 17.07
C ALA A 200 10.01 5.67 16.79
N ARG A 201 11.24 5.75 17.27
CA ARG A 201 12.25 4.69 17.14
C ARG A 201 11.75 3.34 17.72
N ALA A 202 11.15 3.38 18.90
CA ALA A 202 10.61 2.18 19.53
C ALA A 202 9.48 1.53 18.70
N TRP A 203 8.62 2.33 18.10
CA TRP A 203 7.54 1.83 17.26
C TRP A 203 8.01 1.30 15.91
N TYR A 204 9.03 1.90 15.28
CA TYR A 204 9.65 1.32 14.07
C TYR A 204 10.27 -0.05 14.35
N LEU A 205 10.96 -0.21 15.47
CA LEU A 205 11.53 -1.51 15.87
C LEU A 205 10.44 -2.57 16.11
N ARG A 206 9.31 -2.18 16.72
CA ARG A 206 8.15 -3.08 16.89
C ARG A 206 7.54 -3.48 15.54
N ALA A 207 7.43 -2.54 14.59
CA ALA A 207 6.92 -2.82 13.26
C ALA A 207 7.78 -3.84 12.51
N ILE A 208 9.11 -3.73 12.62
CA ILE A 208 10.05 -4.71 12.06
C ILE A 208 9.86 -6.08 12.72
N ALA A 209 9.75 -6.12 14.05
CA ALA A 209 9.58 -7.37 14.79
C ALA A 209 8.25 -8.08 14.47
N GLU A 210 7.16 -7.31 14.25
CA GLU A 210 5.83 -7.82 13.92
C GLU A 210 5.81 -8.48 12.53
N ALA A 211 6.42 -7.87 11.50
CA ALA A 211 6.43 -8.38 10.14
C ALA A 211 7.81 -8.28 9.48
N PRO A 212 8.79 -9.09 9.91
CA PRO A 212 10.18 -9.02 9.43
C PRO A 212 10.35 -9.43 7.96
N HIS A 213 9.32 -9.98 7.33
CA HIS A 213 9.27 -10.37 5.93
C HIS A 213 8.81 -9.22 5.00
N LEU A 214 8.43 -8.07 5.54
CA LEU A 214 8.07 -6.87 4.78
C LEU A 214 9.27 -5.93 4.66
N ARG A 215 9.41 -5.26 3.49
CA ARG A 215 10.44 -4.21 3.28
C ARG A 215 10.08 -2.89 3.94
N GLU A 216 8.81 -2.57 3.97
CA GLU A 216 8.26 -1.29 4.40
C GLU A 216 8.69 -0.87 5.81
N PRO A 217 8.65 -1.71 6.85
CA PRO A 217 9.07 -1.29 8.19
C PRO A 217 10.55 -0.96 8.28
N TYR A 218 11.41 -1.66 7.54
CA TYR A 218 12.83 -1.34 7.47
C TYR A 218 13.08 0.00 6.78
N LEU A 219 12.36 0.27 5.68
CA LEU A 219 12.57 1.49 4.88
C LEU A 219 11.99 2.73 5.55
N ASP A 220 10.87 2.61 6.25
CA ASP A 220 10.34 3.71 7.07
C ASP A 220 11.31 4.08 8.18
N PHE A 221 11.87 3.09 8.85
CA PHE A 221 12.87 3.35 9.88
C PHE A 221 14.17 3.91 9.29
N ALA A 222 14.59 3.44 8.12
CA ALA A 222 15.73 3.99 7.42
C ALA A 222 15.53 5.47 7.03
N ARG A 223 14.35 5.85 6.56
CA ARG A 223 14.00 7.26 6.30
C ARG A 223 14.13 8.11 7.56
N PHE A 224 13.57 7.63 8.66
CA PHE A 224 13.65 8.32 9.95
C PHE A 224 15.11 8.49 10.41
N LEU A 225 15.94 7.46 10.32
CA LEU A 225 17.37 7.53 10.66
C LEU A 225 18.17 8.44 9.70
N SER A 226 17.76 8.50 8.43
CA SER A 226 18.38 9.40 7.45
C SER A 226 18.20 10.88 7.84
N GLU A 227 17.06 11.25 8.41
CA GLU A 227 16.82 12.60 8.94
C GLU A 227 17.70 12.89 10.19
N GLU A 228 18.12 11.86 10.91
CA GLU A 228 19.04 11.97 12.04
C GLU A 228 20.52 11.94 11.65
N GLY A 229 20.83 11.67 10.37
CA GLY A 229 22.21 11.52 9.89
C GLY A 229 22.86 10.19 10.28
N ASP A 230 22.09 9.20 10.76
CA ASP A 230 22.59 7.85 11.08
C ASP A 230 22.74 7.03 9.80
N HIS A 231 23.84 7.29 9.07
CA HIS A 231 24.11 6.64 7.80
C HIS A 231 24.39 5.14 7.94
N GLU A 232 24.98 4.70 9.05
CA GLU A 232 25.24 3.28 9.32
C GLU A 232 23.93 2.52 9.52
N GLY A 233 23.01 3.06 10.32
CA GLY A 233 21.67 2.52 10.52
C GLY A 233 20.87 2.44 9.21
N VAL A 234 20.92 3.50 8.39
CA VAL A 234 20.26 3.53 7.07
C VAL A 234 20.83 2.46 6.15
N ALA A 235 22.16 2.32 6.07
CA ALA A 235 22.82 1.31 5.23
C ALA A 235 22.46 -0.12 5.67
N TRP A 236 22.40 -0.35 6.98
CA TRP A 236 22.00 -1.65 7.52
C TRP A 236 20.54 -1.98 7.21
N LEU A 237 19.61 -1.07 7.50
CA LEU A 237 18.17 -1.27 7.30
C LEU A 237 17.81 -1.46 5.82
N SER A 238 18.36 -0.62 4.93
CA SER A 238 18.13 -0.76 3.49
C SER A 238 18.71 -2.07 2.95
N GLY A 239 19.87 -2.50 3.46
CA GLY A 239 20.45 -3.82 3.14
C GLY A 239 19.55 -4.98 3.59
N ARG A 240 18.95 -4.88 4.80
CA ARG A 240 17.99 -5.88 5.29
C ARG A 240 16.73 -5.92 4.41
N ALA A 241 16.20 -4.76 4.01
CA ALA A 241 15.07 -4.68 3.09
C ALA A 241 15.39 -5.34 1.73
N LEU A 242 16.57 -5.07 1.15
CA LEU A 242 16.99 -5.67 -0.13
C LEU A 242 17.17 -7.19 -0.05
N ALA A 243 17.51 -7.74 1.11
CA ALA A 243 17.63 -9.18 1.32
C ALA A 243 16.27 -9.92 1.29
N ILE A 244 15.14 -9.20 1.42
CA ILE A 244 13.80 -9.77 1.30
C ILE A 244 13.45 -9.85 -0.17
N ALA A 245 13.43 -11.08 -0.73
CA ALA A 245 13.22 -11.29 -2.17
C ALA A 245 11.74 -11.38 -2.57
N GLU A 246 10.89 -11.98 -1.74
CA GLU A 246 9.50 -12.27 -2.06
C GLU A 246 8.58 -11.11 -1.64
N ARG A 247 7.91 -10.51 -2.63
CA ARG A 247 6.90 -9.48 -2.41
C ARG A 247 5.56 -10.13 -2.08
N PRO A 248 4.97 -9.88 -0.90
CA PRO A 248 3.62 -10.33 -0.59
C PRO A 248 2.58 -9.72 -1.55
N LYS A 249 1.55 -10.51 -1.87
CA LYS A 249 0.47 -10.11 -2.78
C LYS A 249 -0.65 -9.37 -2.03
N SER A 250 -0.28 -8.38 -1.21
CA SER A 250 -1.20 -7.65 -0.35
C SER A 250 -1.16 -6.15 -0.61
N TYR A 251 -2.24 -5.46 -0.23
CA TYR A 251 -2.34 -4.00 -0.36
C TYR A 251 -1.42 -3.22 0.62
N ILE A 252 -0.80 -3.91 1.56
CA ILE A 252 0.19 -3.31 2.49
C ILE A 252 1.52 -3.03 1.78
N CYS A 253 1.83 -3.76 0.69
CA CYS A 253 3.08 -3.61 -0.03
C CYS A 253 3.11 -2.33 -0.87
N GLU A 254 3.91 -1.36 -0.43
CA GLU A 254 4.14 -0.09 -1.11
C GLU A 254 5.09 -0.28 -2.31
N GLY A 255 4.70 0.22 -3.50
CA GLY A 255 5.47 0.02 -4.73
C GLY A 255 6.93 0.46 -4.63
N ASP A 256 7.18 1.62 -4.03
CA ASP A 256 8.51 2.19 -3.87
C ASP A 256 9.43 1.31 -3.01
N ALA A 257 8.89 0.64 -2.00
CA ALA A 257 9.65 -0.28 -1.14
C ALA A 257 10.18 -1.50 -1.90
N TRP A 258 9.47 -1.89 -2.96
CA TRP A 258 9.84 -3.01 -3.84
C TRP A 258 10.47 -2.53 -5.17
N GLY A 259 10.66 -1.23 -5.32
CA GLY A 259 11.29 -0.54 -6.44
C GLY A 259 12.60 0.14 -6.03
N TYR A 260 12.67 1.43 -6.33
CA TYR A 260 13.90 2.24 -6.21
C TYR A 260 14.32 2.59 -4.79
N LEU A 261 13.37 2.70 -3.85
CA LEU A 261 13.60 3.30 -2.53
C LEU A 261 14.70 2.65 -1.70
N PRO A 262 14.78 1.30 -1.56
CA PRO A 262 15.86 0.69 -0.78
C PRO A 262 17.24 0.94 -1.40
N HIS A 263 17.32 1.01 -2.72
CA HIS A 263 18.55 1.32 -3.45
C HIS A 263 18.97 2.78 -3.25
N ASP A 264 18.04 3.71 -3.32
CA ASP A 264 18.28 5.14 -3.10
C ASP A 264 18.78 5.43 -1.68
N LEU A 265 18.06 4.92 -0.66
CA LEU A 265 18.46 5.09 0.74
C LEU A 265 19.85 4.50 1.01
N ARG A 266 20.15 3.32 0.46
CA ARG A 266 21.44 2.70 0.60
C ARG A 266 22.55 3.49 -0.10
N ALA A 267 22.27 4.00 -1.31
CA ALA A 267 23.22 4.84 -2.05
C ALA A 267 23.55 6.12 -1.28
N LEU A 268 22.54 6.82 -0.77
CA LEU A 268 22.72 8.03 0.02
C LEU A 268 23.53 7.76 1.30
N ALA A 269 23.20 6.71 2.03
CA ALA A 269 23.92 6.34 3.24
C ALA A 269 25.38 6.00 2.96
N CYS A 270 25.66 5.12 1.99
CA CYS A 270 27.00 4.72 1.59
C CYS A 270 27.83 5.90 1.06
N TYR A 271 27.21 6.88 0.42
CA TYR A 271 27.89 8.09 -0.02
C TYR A 271 28.50 8.88 1.13
N HIS A 272 27.87 8.90 2.30
CA HIS A 272 28.37 9.61 3.49
C HIS A 272 29.34 8.79 4.35
N MET A 273 29.50 7.48 4.09
CA MET A 273 30.39 6.60 4.85
C MET A 273 31.82 6.63 4.30
N ALA A 274 32.85 6.62 5.17
CA ALA A 274 34.21 6.98 4.77
C ALA A 274 34.95 5.95 3.90
N ALA A 275 34.69 4.65 4.06
CA ALA A 275 35.47 3.61 3.38
C ALA A 275 35.18 3.56 1.86
N GLN A 276 36.23 3.23 1.07
CA GLN A 276 36.16 3.21 -0.40
C GLN A 276 35.17 2.17 -0.95
N ASP A 277 34.95 1.08 -0.23
CA ASP A 277 33.95 0.09 -0.63
C ASP A 277 32.54 0.65 -0.60
N TYR A 278 32.22 1.53 0.36
CA TYR A 278 30.95 2.25 0.39
C TYR A 278 30.80 3.23 -0.77
N ALA A 279 31.89 3.85 -1.23
CA ALA A 279 31.83 4.73 -2.41
C ALA A 279 31.42 3.96 -3.68
N ARG A 280 31.95 2.75 -3.87
CA ARG A 280 31.54 1.86 -4.98
C ARG A 280 30.11 1.37 -4.83
N GLU A 281 29.72 1.00 -3.60
CA GLU A 281 28.34 0.60 -3.29
C GLU A 281 27.36 1.73 -3.55
N ALA A 282 27.68 2.98 -3.14
CA ALA A 282 26.85 4.15 -3.40
C ALA A 282 26.58 4.35 -4.91
N LEU A 283 27.61 4.19 -5.75
CA LEU A 283 27.46 4.28 -7.18
C LEU A 283 26.55 3.17 -7.74
N ALA A 284 26.83 1.92 -7.38
CA ALA A 284 26.07 0.77 -7.87
C ALA A 284 24.59 0.85 -7.48
N GLN A 285 24.30 1.20 -6.24
CA GLN A 285 22.93 1.35 -5.76
C GLN A 285 22.25 2.59 -6.35
N GLY A 286 22.96 3.69 -6.52
CA GLY A 286 22.44 4.89 -7.17
C GLY A 286 22.05 4.65 -8.63
N GLU A 287 22.89 3.96 -9.39
CA GLU A 287 22.58 3.56 -10.77
C GLU A 287 21.36 2.64 -10.83
N ARG A 288 21.26 1.71 -9.89
CA ARG A 288 20.07 0.84 -9.79
C ARG A 288 18.80 1.61 -9.48
N ALA A 289 18.84 2.56 -8.53
CA ALA A 289 17.71 3.40 -8.18
C ALA A 289 17.25 4.25 -9.37
N ALA A 290 18.17 4.90 -10.07
CA ALA A 290 17.88 5.73 -11.25
C ALA A 290 17.28 4.90 -12.40
N ALA A 291 17.76 3.68 -12.61
CA ALA A 291 17.20 2.77 -13.62
C ALA A 291 15.78 2.30 -13.27
N LEU A 292 15.45 2.12 -11.98
CA LEU A 292 14.14 1.67 -11.52
C LEU A 292 13.09 2.80 -11.47
N ALA A 293 13.52 4.06 -11.41
CA ALA A 293 12.62 5.21 -11.35
C ALA A 293 13.18 6.40 -12.15
N PRO A 294 13.27 6.27 -13.49
CA PRO A 294 13.87 7.30 -14.36
C PRO A 294 13.10 8.64 -14.37
N TRP A 295 11.84 8.64 -13.92
CA TRP A 295 11.02 9.85 -13.74
C TRP A 295 11.39 10.66 -12.49
N ILE A 296 12.24 10.15 -11.60
CA ILE A 296 12.72 10.87 -10.41
C ILE A 296 14.06 11.51 -10.74
N GLU A 297 14.04 12.75 -11.24
CA GLU A 297 15.23 13.50 -11.70
C GLU A 297 16.37 13.52 -10.65
N ARG A 298 16.04 13.61 -9.36
CA ARG A 298 17.02 13.61 -8.26
C ARG A 298 17.93 12.37 -8.28
N LEU A 299 17.38 11.20 -8.63
CA LEU A 299 18.17 9.95 -8.65
C LEU A 299 19.28 10.03 -9.71
N ALA A 300 18.96 10.47 -10.90
CA ALA A 300 19.95 10.70 -11.96
C ALA A 300 20.92 11.85 -11.58
N GLY A 301 20.39 12.91 -10.96
CA GLY A 301 21.18 14.07 -10.51
C GLY A 301 22.21 13.73 -9.43
N ASN A 302 22.02 12.67 -8.66
CA ASN A 302 22.98 12.22 -7.65
C ASN A 302 24.15 11.41 -8.26
N LEU A 303 24.01 10.80 -9.43
CA LEU A 303 25.02 9.92 -10.02
C LEU A 303 26.41 10.58 -10.24
N PRO A 304 26.55 11.83 -10.67
CA PRO A 304 27.83 12.48 -10.78
C PRO A 304 28.60 12.53 -9.45
N PHE A 305 27.93 12.76 -8.34
CA PHE A 305 28.53 12.79 -7.00
C PHE A 305 29.01 11.40 -6.58
N TYR A 306 28.22 10.36 -6.85
CA TYR A 306 28.61 8.98 -6.57
C TYR A 306 29.81 8.52 -7.41
N ARG A 307 29.84 8.89 -8.71
CA ARG A 307 30.98 8.58 -9.61
C ARG A 307 32.27 9.25 -9.17
N MET A 308 32.22 10.55 -8.87
CA MET A 308 33.38 11.29 -8.39
C MET A 308 33.94 10.68 -7.09
N ARG A 309 33.08 10.30 -6.14
CA ARG A 309 33.52 9.66 -4.92
C ARG A 309 34.08 8.25 -5.18
N ALA A 310 33.49 7.46 -6.06
CA ALA A 310 33.96 6.13 -6.43
C ALA A 310 35.31 6.14 -7.15
N SER A 311 35.60 7.18 -7.96
CA SER A 311 36.89 7.38 -8.63
C SER A 311 38.01 7.85 -7.68
N GLY A 312 37.67 8.31 -6.48
CA GLY A 312 38.64 8.90 -5.53
C GLY A 312 39.04 10.34 -5.88
N GLU A 313 38.33 10.98 -6.83
CA GLU A 313 38.55 12.38 -7.19
C GLU A 313 38.03 13.32 -6.09
N ALA A 314 38.81 14.34 -5.74
CA ALA A 314 38.35 15.35 -4.80
C ALA A 314 37.21 16.20 -5.42
N PRO A 315 36.20 16.61 -4.62
CA PRO A 315 35.14 17.48 -5.14
C PRO A 315 35.75 18.78 -5.71
N VAL A 316 35.44 19.05 -6.97
CA VAL A 316 35.79 20.34 -7.58
C VAL A 316 35.09 21.43 -6.77
N LYS A 317 35.88 22.21 -6.02
CA LYS A 317 35.34 23.42 -5.36
C LYS A 317 34.85 24.39 -6.44
N THR A 318 33.57 24.34 -6.75
CA THR A 318 32.92 25.43 -7.46
C THR A 318 33.04 26.70 -6.61
N ARG A 319 33.78 27.67 -7.15
CA ARG A 319 33.94 29.01 -6.59
C ARG A 319 32.62 29.78 -6.65
#